data_920ca7c82bbb7b2c042a523602a63171
#
_entry.id   920ca7c82bbb7b2c042a523602a63171
#
_cell.length_a   1.000
_cell.length_b   1.000
_cell.length_c   1.000
_cell.angle_alpha   90.00
_cell.angle_beta   90.00
_cell.angle_gamma   90.00
#
_symmetry.space_group_name_H-M   'P 1'
#
loop_
_entity.id
_entity.type
_entity.pdbx_description
1 polymer ?
#
loop_
_entity_poly.entity_id
_entity_poly.type
_entity_poly.pdbx_seq_one_letter_code
_entity_poly.pdbx_strand_id
1 'polypeptide(L)'
;MLFRSALNEQAEITTAIELCQKIQLKASDISAPPSSLSGGNQQKVVFAKLLNRDLKVLILDEPTKGIDVGAKYSIYEIMNELATNGYAIIMVSSEMPEVLGMADRVVVMRNGRVSGIMENKELTQEMILEHSLKSAEGGEA
;
A
#
# COMPACT_ATOMS: atom_id res chain seq x y z
N MET A 1 -38.77 -13.38 -2.06
CA MET A 1 -38.05 -13.87 -0.86
C MET A 1 -36.92 -12.87 -0.61
N LEU A 2 -37.13 -11.92 0.31
CA LEU A 2 -36.16 -10.88 0.64
C LEU A 2 -35.18 -11.48 1.65
N PHE A 3 -33.94 -11.77 1.22
CA PHE A 3 -32.83 -12.02 2.16
C PHE A 3 -32.49 -10.72 2.88
N ARG A 4 -33.12 -10.45 3.99
CA ARG A 4 -32.55 -9.56 5.00
C ARG A 4 -31.41 -10.35 5.63
N SER A 5 -30.18 -10.17 5.16
CA SER A 5 -29.03 -10.46 6.00
C SER A 5 -29.18 -9.57 7.22
N ALA A 6 -29.40 -10.15 8.38
CA ALA A 6 -29.41 -9.41 9.63
C ALA A 6 -27.96 -8.91 9.82
N LEU A 7 -27.70 -7.64 9.47
CA LEU A 7 -26.45 -6.98 9.78
C LEU A 7 -26.35 -6.94 11.31
N ASN A 8 -25.32 -7.53 11.85
CA ASN A 8 -25.03 -7.42 13.28
C ASN A 8 -24.23 -6.14 13.49
N GLU A 9 -24.93 -5.04 13.66
CA GLU A 9 -24.35 -3.70 13.85
C GLU A 9 -23.31 -3.66 14.98
N GLN A 10 -23.56 -4.37 16.07
CA GLN A 10 -22.62 -4.45 17.19
C GLN A 10 -21.31 -5.17 16.81
N ALA A 11 -21.38 -6.24 16.03
CA ALA A 11 -20.21 -6.94 15.54
C ALA A 11 -19.42 -6.09 14.54
N GLU A 12 -20.11 -5.35 13.67
CA GLU A 12 -19.47 -4.43 12.72
C GLU A 12 -18.69 -3.32 13.45
N ILE A 13 -19.30 -2.70 14.45
CA ILE A 13 -18.66 -1.65 15.27
C ILE A 13 -17.43 -2.21 15.99
N THR A 14 -17.55 -3.38 16.60
CA THR A 14 -16.43 -4.04 17.29
C THR A 14 -15.26 -4.29 16.34
N THR A 15 -15.53 -4.89 15.19
CA THR A 15 -14.50 -5.16 14.17
C THR A 15 -13.87 -3.86 13.65
N ALA A 16 -14.67 -2.81 13.45
CA ALA A 16 -14.15 -1.52 13.02
C ALA A 16 -13.21 -0.90 14.06
N ILE A 17 -13.55 -0.97 15.36
CA ILE A 17 -12.71 -0.49 16.44
C ILE A 17 -11.37 -1.26 16.47
N GLU A 18 -11.40 -2.59 16.40
CA GLU A 18 -10.20 -3.43 16.40
C GLU A 18 -9.28 -3.10 15.21
N LEU A 19 -9.85 -2.93 14.02
CA LEU A 19 -9.10 -2.56 12.83
C LEU A 19 -8.49 -1.15 12.95
N CYS A 20 -9.26 -0.18 13.45
CA CYS A 20 -8.75 1.17 13.70
C CYS A 20 -7.59 1.20 14.69
N GLN A 21 -7.67 0.40 15.76
CA GLN A 21 -6.60 0.26 16.73
C GLN A 21 -5.34 -0.35 16.10
N LYS A 22 -5.52 -1.44 15.33
CA LYS A 22 -4.42 -2.15 14.65
C LYS A 22 -3.61 -1.25 13.73
N ILE A 23 -4.25 -0.32 13.01
CA ILE A 23 -3.59 0.61 12.09
C ILE A 23 -3.32 1.99 12.74
N GLN A 24 -3.51 2.12 14.04
CA GLN A 24 -3.31 3.37 14.79
C GLN A 24 -4.07 4.55 14.15
N LEU A 25 -5.33 4.32 13.75
CA LEU A 25 -6.17 5.36 13.18
C LEU A 25 -6.58 6.37 14.27
N LYS A 26 -6.23 7.63 14.07
CA LYS A 26 -6.66 8.73 14.93
C LYS A 26 -8.00 9.28 14.42
N ALA A 27 -9.10 8.74 14.91
CA ALA A 27 -10.44 9.25 14.67
C ALA A 27 -11.07 9.65 16.01
N SER A 28 -11.64 10.84 16.07
CA SER A 28 -12.39 11.31 17.25
C SER A 28 -13.74 10.61 17.39
N ASP A 29 -14.30 10.20 16.28
CA ASP A 29 -15.56 9.49 16.16
C ASP A 29 -15.48 8.47 15.02
N ILE A 30 -15.72 7.20 15.34
CA ILE A 30 -15.69 6.11 14.37
C ILE A 30 -16.86 6.16 13.37
N SER A 31 -17.94 6.87 13.75
CA SER A 31 -19.11 7.10 12.91
C SER A 31 -18.93 8.25 11.93
N ALA A 32 -17.87 9.05 12.09
CA ALA A 32 -17.61 10.18 11.20
C ALA A 32 -17.25 9.71 9.78
N PRO A 33 -17.70 10.43 8.75
CA PRO A 33 -17.37 10.06 7.39
C PRO A 33 -15.86 10.18 7.14
N PRO A 34 -15.23 9.28 6.37
CA PRO A 34 -13.79 9.31 6.09
C PRO A 34 -13.31 10.64 5.51
N SER A 35 -14.18 11.37 4.80
CA SER A 35 -13.87 12.70 4.24
C SER A 35 -13.57 13.77 5.29
N SER A 36 -13.94 13.56 6.56
CA SER A 36 -13.61 14.46 7.68
C SER A 36 -12.21 14.22 8.25
N LEU A 37 -11.53 13.14 7.82
CA LEU A 37 -10.20 12.78 8.28
C LEU A 37 -9.11 13.45 7.44
N SER A 38 -7.91 13.61 8.01
CA SER A 38 -6.71 13.98 7.24
C SER A 38 -6.39 12.93 6.18
N GLY A 39 -5.68 13.33 5.11
CA GLY A 39 -5.31 12.43 4.00
C GLY A 39 -4.63 11.13 4.47
N GLY A 40 -3.69 11.23 5.41
CA GLY A 40 -3.03 10.06 5.99
C GLY A 40 -3.98 9.14 6.76
N ASN A 41 -4.96 9.70 7.50
CA ASN A 41 -5.97 8.89 8.17
C ASN A 41 -6.99 8.30 7.18
N GLN A 42 -7.32 9.00 6.10
CA GLN A 42 -8.14 8.43 5.02
C GLN A 42 -7.44 7.23 4.40
N GLN A 43 -6.13 7.31 4.15
CA GLN A 43 -5.36 6.19 3.63
C GLN A 43 -5.32 5.01 4.60
N LYS A 44 -5.19 5.27 5.91
CA LYS A 44 -5.29 4.23 6.94
C LYS A 44 -6.66 3.50 6.91
N VAL A 45 -7.75 4.21 6.67
CA VAL A 45 -9.08 3.57 6.50
C VAL A 45 -9.09 2.60 5.31
N VAL A 46 -8.37 2.91 4.22
CA VAL A 46 -8.23 1.98 3.08
C VAL A 46 -7.49 0.71 3.52
N PHE A 47 -6.39 0.83 4.26
CA PHE A 47 -5.69 -0.33 4.82
C PHE A 47 -6.58 -1.16 5.76
N ALA A 48 -7.36 -0.52 6.65
CA ALA A 48 -8.30 -1.22 7.51
C ALA A 48 -9.30 -2.07 6.72
N LYS A 49 -9.86 -1.51 5.63
CA LYS A 49 -10.78 -2.24 4.74
C LYS A 49 -10.12 -3.45 4.07
N LEU A 50 -8.85 -3.34 3.69
CA LEU A 50 -8.10 -4.46 3.10
C LEU A 50 -7.85 -5.54 4.15
N LEU A 51 -7.45 -5.16 5.36
CA LEU A 51 -7.17 -6.09 6.46
C LEU A 51 -8.39 -6.84 6.98
N ASN A 52 -9.59 -6.30 6.76
CA ASN A 52 -10.86 -6.99 7.08
C ASN A 52 -11.16 -8.17 6.12
N ARG A 53 -10.24 -8.49 5.22
CA ARG A 53 -10.36 -9.61 4.27
C ARG A 53 -9.21 -10.58 4.49
N ASP A 54 -9.46 -11.87 4.27
CA ASP A 54 -8.40 -12.90 4.28
C ASP A 54 -7.58 -12.83 2.98
N LEU A 55 -6.71 -11.82 2.90
CA LEU A 55 -5.83 -11.59 1.77
C LEU A 55 -4.42 -12.09 2.11
N LYS A 56 -3.71 -12.57 1.09
CA LYS A 56 -2.29 -12.93 1.18
C LYS A 56 -1.39 -11.97 0.40
N VAL A 57 -1.96 -11.27 -0.56
CA VAL A 57 -1.25 -10.32 -1.43
C VAL A 57 -2.00 -9.00 -1.43
N LEU A 58 -1.28 -7.92 -1.23
CA LEU A 58 -1.77 -6.54 -1.33
C LEU A 58 -1.11 -5.86 -2.51
N ILE A 59 -1.91 -5.23 -3.37
CA ILE A 59 -1.43 -4.36 -4.44
C ILE A 59 -1.81 -2.93 -4.08
N LEU A 60 -0.82 -2.08 -3.91
CA LEU A 60 -0.94 -0.71 -3.47
C LEU A 60 -0.42 0.22 -4.58
N ASP A 61 -1.32 1.00 -5.16
CA ASP A 61 -0.99 1.96 -6.20
C ASP A 61 -0.90 3.37 -5.60
N GLU A 62 0.31 3.95 -5.66
CA GLU A 62 0.65 5.27 -5.11
C GLU A 62 0.14 5.47 -3.66
N PRO A 63 0.48 4.57 -2.70
CA PRO A 63 -0.15 4.54 -1.38
C PRO A 63 0.10 5.78 -0.52
N THR A 64 1.09 6.58 -0.85
CA THR A 64 1.48 7.78 -0.10
C THR A 64 1.28 9.08 -0.88
N LYS A 65 0.69 9.01 -2.07
CA LYS A 65 0.49 10.18 -2.92
C LYS A 65 -0.45 11.20 -2.29
N GLY A 66 0.01 12.45 -2.26
CA GLY A 66 -0.80 13.56 -1.77
C GLY A 66 -0.96 13.62 -0.25
N ILE A 67 -0.20 12.85 0.52
CA ILE A 67 -0.16 12.94 1.99
C ILE A 67 1.13 13.59 2.46
N ASP A 68 1.07 14.21 3.64
CA ASP A 68 2.23 14.87 4.25
C ASP A 68 3.32 13.87 4.68
N VAL A 69 4.55 14.38 4.84
CA VAL A 69 5.72 13.55 5.15
C VAL A 69 5.55 12.75 6.44
N GLY A 70 4.95 13.34 7.47
CA GLY A 70 4.74 12.66 8.75
C GLY A 70 3.75 11.50 8.62
N ALA A 71 2.69 11.69 7.83
CA ALA A 71 1.70 10.65 7.56
C ALA A 71 2.26 9.53 6.68
N LYS A 72 3.19 9.81 5.75
CA LYS A 72 3.87 8.79 4.95
C LYS A 72 4.56 7.74 5.84
N TYR A 73 5.29 8.19 6.86
CA TYR A 73 5.95 7.28 7.81
C TYR A 73 4.98 6.29 8.45
N SER A 74 3.81 6.76 8.86
CA SER A 74 2.79 5.88 9.45
C SER A 74 2.28 4.82 8.45
N ILE A 75 2.24 5.14 7.15
CA ILE A 75 1.88 4.17 6.10
C ILE A 75 3.00 3.14 5.92
N TYR A 76 4.25 3.57 5.91
CA TYR A 76 5.41 2.67 5.82
C TYR A 76 5.48 1.70 7.01
N GLU A 77 5.20 2.18 8.23
CA GLU A 77 5.11 1.32 9.43
C GLU A 77 4.03 0.24 9.26
N ILE A 78 2.83 0.61 8.78
CA ILE A 78 1.75 -0.34 8.50
C ILE A 78 2.20 -1.38 7.46
N MET A 79 2.80 -0.95 6.35
CA MET A 79 3.28 -1.86 5.30
C MET A 79 4.34 -2.83 5.83
N ASN A 80 5.30 -2.35 6.61
CA ASN A 80 6.32 -3.19 7.24
C ASN A 80 5.73 -4.19 8.22
N GLU A 81 4.77 -3.77 9.04
CA GLU A 81 4.07 -4.66 9.96
C GLU A 81 3.32 -5.76 9.20
N LEU A 82 2.64 -5.41 8.11
CA LEU A 82 1.94 -6.37 7.26
C LEU A 82 2.90 -7.36 6.61
N ALA A 83 4.01 -6.90 6.04
CA ALA A 83 5.03 -7.76 5.46
C ALA A 83 5.62 -8.73 6.50
N THR A 84 5.91 -8.25 7.70
CA THR A 84 6.39 -9.07 8.83
C THR A 84 5.35 -10.13 9.25
N ASN A 85 4.05 -9.82 9.12
CA ASN A 85 2.96 -10.75 9.38
C ASN A 85 2.63 -11.68 8.19
N GLY A 86 3.48 -11.73 7.18
CA GLY A 86 3.41 -12.69 6.07
C GLY A 86 2.54 -12.25 4.89
N TYR A 87 2.17 -10.98 4.80
CA TYR A 87 1.55 -10.44 3.58
C TYR A 87 2.61 -10.19 2.52
N ALA A 88 2.36 -10.60 1.28
CA ALA A 88 3.14 -10.14 0.14
C ALA A 88 2.59 -8.79 -0.33
N ILE A 89 3.47 -7.78 -0.48
CA ILE A 89 3.07 -6.43 -0.87
C ILE A 89 3.68 -6.11 -2.23
N ILE A 90 2.85 -5.69 -3.17
CA ILE A 90 3.25 -5.08 -4.44
C ILE A 90 2.92 -3.60 -4.34
N MET A 91 3.93 -2.75 -4.26
CA MET A 91 3.79 -1.31 -4.24
C MET A 91 4.14 -0.73 -5.60
N VAL A 92 3.26 0.07 -6.16
CA VAL A 92 3.53 0.93 -7.32
C VAL A 92 3.74 2.34 -6.80
N SER A 93 4.87 2.95 -7.11
CA SER A 93 5.19 4.33 -6.72
C SER A 93 5.99 5.04 -7.80
N SER A 94 5.71 6.32 -7.97
CA SER A 94 6.51 7.25 -8.79
C SER A 94 7.63 7.92 -8.00
N GLU A 95 7.67 7.74 -6.67
CA GLU A 95 8.68 8.36 -5.80
C GLU A 95 9.86 7.40 -5.57
N MET A 96 10.98 7.65 -6.24
CA MET A 96 12.22 6.84 -6.11
C MET A 96 12.68 6.61 -4.67
N PRO A 97 12.70 7.62 -3.78
CA PRO A 97 13.09 7.41 -2.39
C PRO A 97 12.18 6.42 -1.66
N GLU A 98 10.88 6.40 -1.97
CA GLU A 98 9.94 5.44 -1.41
C GLU A 98 10.25 4.02 -1.90
N VAL A 99 10.45 3.85 -3.20
CA VAL A 99 10.81 2.54 -3.79
C VAL A 99 12.09 2.00 -3.17
N LEU A 100 13.15 2.81 -3.10
CA LEU A 100 14.43 2.40 -2.54
C LEU A 100 14.37 2.13 -1.03
N GLY A 101 13.53 2.86 -0.30
CA GLY A 101 13.40 2.72 1.15
C GLY A 101 12.53 1.57 1.60
N MET A 102 11.60 1.10 0.76
CA MET A 102 10.56 0.16 1.17
C MET A 102 10.64 -1.21 0.50
N ALA A 103 11.16 -1.31 -0.73
CA ALA A 103 11.11 -2.54 -1.50
C ALA A 103 12.30 -3.46 -1.23
N ASP A 104 12.07 -4.76 -1.10
CA ASP A 104 13.13 -5.79 -1.14
C ASP A 104 13.59 -6.05 -2.57
N ARG A 105 12.67 -5.91 -3.53
CA ARG A 105 12.90 -6.15 -4.95
C ARG A 105 12.14 -5.12 -5.78
N VAL A 106 12.80 -4.58 -6.78
CA VAL A 106 12.25 -3.57 -7.68
C VAL A 106 12.01 -4.15 -9.07
N VAL A 107 10.82 -3.92 -9.60
CA VAL A 107 10.44 -4.23 -10.98
C VAL A 107 10.28 -2.92 -11.73
N VAL A 108 11.10 -2.70 -12.75
CA VAL A 108 11.00 -1.51 -13.60
C VAL A 108 10.13 -1.83 -14.80
N MET A 109 9.11 -0.99 -15.00
CA MET A 109 8.17 -1.09 -16.11
C MET A 109 8.45 -0.01 -17.16
N ARG A 110 8.41 -0.38 -18.42
CA ARG A 110 8.51 0.54 -19.56
C ARG A 110 7.58 0.13 -20.69
N ASN A 111 6.76 1.05 -21.19
CA ASN A 111 5.84 0.79 -22.30
C ASN A 111 4.99 -0.48 -22.12
N GLY A 112 4.51 -0.72 -20.90
CA GLY A 112 3.69 -1.88 -20.56
C GLY A 112 4.44 -3.20 -20.44
N ARG A 113 5.78 -3.18 -20.48
CA ARG A 113 6.64 -4.37 -20.35
C ARG A 113 7.62 -4.22 -19.19
N VAL A 114 8.02 -5.33 -18.61
CA VAL A 114 9.09 -5.37 -17.61
C VAL A 114 10.43 -5.13 -18.33
N SER A 115 11.17 -4.12 -17.92
CA SER A 115 12.49 -3.78 -18.45
C SER A 115 13.64 -4.20 -17.52
N GLY A 116 13.34 -4.47 -16.24
CA GLY A 116 14.33 -4.97 -15.28
C GLY A 116 13.67 -5.46 -14.00
N ILE A 117 14.32 -6.43 -13.36
CA ILE A 117 14.00 -6.92 -12.02
C ILE A 117 15.29 -6.94 -11.22
N MET A 118 15.33 -6.25 -10.08
CA MET A 118 16.54 -6.05 -9.30
C MET A 118 16.26 -6.27 -7.80
N GLU A 119 17.21 -6.92 -7.13
CA GLU A 119 17.21 -6.98 -5.66
C GLU A 119 17.69 -5.65 -5.08
N ASN A 120 17.02 -5.15 -4.05
CA ASN A 120 17.35 -3.86 -3.45
C ASN A 120 18.42 -3.99 -2.34
N LYS A 121 19.60 -4.53 -2.67
CA LYS A 121 20.72 -4.64 -1.72
C LYS A 121 21.68 -3.45 -1.77
N GLU A 122 21.95 -2.96 -2.95
CA GLU A 122 22.81 -1.79 -3.20
C GLU A 122 22.26 -0.99 -4.39
N LEU A 123 20.92 -1.01 -4.53
CA LEU A 123 20.26 -0.41 -5.66
C LEU A 123 20.26 1.11 -5.53
N THR A 124 20.64 1.79 -6.60
CA THR A 124 20.63 3.25 -6.66
C THR A 124 19.54 3.76 -7.61
N GLN A 125 19.20 5.02 -7.48
CA GLN A 125 18.25 5.67 -8.36
C GLN A 125 18.71 5.65 -9.82
N GLU A 126 20.03 5.83 -10.05
CA GLU A 126 20.64 5.80 -11.37
C GLU A 126 20.46 4.45 -12.04
N MET A 127 20.64 3.35 -11.32
CA MET A 127 20.45 1.99 -11.83
C MET A 127 19.00 1.75 -12.26
N ILE A 128 18.02 2.22 -11.48
CA ILE A 128 16.59 2.13 -11.84
C ILE A 128 16.30 2.95 -13.10
N LEU A 129 16.81 4.20 -13.15
CA LEU A 129 16.64 5.08 -14.30
C LEU A 129 17.26 4.49 -15.57
N GLU A 130 18.43 3.89 -15.47
CA GLU A 130 19.09 3.23 -16.60
C GLU A 130 18.18 2.15 -17.22
N HIS A 131 17.55 1.29 -16.39
CA HIS A 131 16.58 0.30 -16.87
C HIS A 131 15.29 0.94 -17.42
N SER A 132 14.89 2.08 -16.93
CA SER A 132 13.72 2.80 -17.46
C SER A 132 13.98 3.45 -18.81
N LEU A 133 15.25 3.78 -19.11
CA LEU A 133 15.69 4.46 -20.35
C LEU A 133 16.22 3.54 -21.42
N LYS A 134 16.82 2.39 -21.08
CA LYS A 134 17.35 1.43 -22.05
C LYS A 134 16.25 0.99 -23.02
N SER A 135 16.45 1.25 -24.30
CA SER A 135 15.67 0.62 -25.37
C SER A 135 15.85 -0.90 -25.26
N ALA A 136 14.79 -1.65 -25.48
CA ALA A 136 14.91 -3.07 -25.70
C ALA A 136 15.65 -3.28 -27.05
N GLU A 137 16.95 -3.10 -27.06
CA GLU A 137 17.82 -3.59 -28.10
C GLU A 137 18.05 -5.07 -27.79
N GLY A 138 17.50 -5.94 -28.58
CA GLY A 138 17.80 -7.36 -28.57
C GLY A 138 16.72 -8.26 -27.99
N GLY A 139 15.76 -8.58 -28.81
CA GLY A 139 14.75 -9.60 -28.60
C GLY A 139 14.06 -9.94 -29.92
N GLU A 140 14.87 -10.10 -30.97
CA GLU A 140 14.49 -10.95 -32.12
C GLU A 140 14.72 -12.38 -31.70
N ALA A 141 13.65 -13.14 -31.57
CA ALA A 141 13.55 -14.55 -31.92
C ALA A 141 12.09 -15.00 -31.66
#